data_64c56215ab65d6c0fb1c2cb6fac6c596
#
_entry.id   64c56215ab65d6c0fb1c2cb6fac6c596
#
_cell.length_a   1.000
_cell.length_b   1.000
_cell.length_c   1.000
_cell.angle_alpha   90.00
_cell.angle_beta   90.00
_cell.angle_gamma   90.00
#
_symmetry.space_group_name_H-M   'P 1'
#
loop_
_entity.id
_entity.type
_entity.pdbx_description
1 polymer ?
#
loop_
_entity_poly.entity_id
_entity_poly.type
_entity_poly.pdbx_seq_one_letter_code
_entity_poly.pdbx_strand_id
1 'polypeptide(L)'
;MDGKCLCGAVSFEIEGPLPNLYQCHCSKCRKLSGSSSDTATFLNREQFKWRSGLDVIHSYRMESGYRSDFCQKCGSSVPHLMDNQKQYWIPAGLLDEAGNEKVVAHLYVSHKAIWDVLGGQGTQFAEMPPMDELNQLLQIKRNS
;
A
#
# COMPACT_ATOMS: atom_id res chain seq x y z
N MET A 1 15.19 -5.96 0.42
CA MET A 1 13.96 -6.59 -0.11
C MET A 1 13.62 -5.92 -1.44
N ASP A 2 13.34 -6.69 -2.46
CA ASP A 2 13.03 -6.17 -3.80
C ASP A 2 11.55 -6.32 -4.11
N GLY A 3 11.03 -5.40 -4.91
CA GLY A 3 9.67 -5.45 -5.44
C GLY A 3 9.64 -5.09 -6.91
N LYS A 4 8.63 -5.57 -7.61
CA LYS A 4 8.44 -5.29 -9.04
C LYS A 4 7.00 -5.47 -9.45
N CYS A 5 6.63 -4.78 -10.53
CA CYS A 5 5.33 -4.98 -11.17
C CYS A 5 5.28 -6.32 -11.92
N LEU A 6 4.11 -6.69 -12.39
CA LEU A 6 3.89 -7.99 -13.04
C LEU A 6 4.83 -8.23 -14.23
N CYS A 7 5.04 -7.22 -15.08
CA CYS A 7 5.91 -7.37 -16.25
C CYS A 7 7.39 -7.12 -15.93
N GLY A 8 7.72 -6.65 -14.72
CA GLY A 8 9.09 -6.37 -14.29
C GLY A 8 9.67 -5.03 -14.76
N ALA A 9 8.96 -4.25 -15.57
CA ALA A 9 9.47 -2.96 -16.05
C ALA A 9 9.69 -1.96 -14.91
N VAL A 10 8.80 -1.94 -13.93
CA VAL A 10 8.93 -1.10 -12.72
C VAL A 10 9.48 -1.96 -11.59
N SER A 11 10.60 -1.57 -11.03
CA SER A 11 11.22 -2.26 -9.90
C SER A 11 11.80 -1.29 -8.89
N PHE A 12 11.89 -1.75 -7.66
CA PHE A 12 12.35 -0.94 -6.54
C PHE A 12 12.99 -1.82 -5.47
N GLU A 13 13.69 -1.18 -4.55
CA GLU A 13 14.36 -1.83 -3.42
C GLU A 13 13.93 -1.16 -2.12
N ILE A 14 13.72 -1.97 -1.11
CA ILE A 14 13.44 -1.55 0.26
C ILE A 14 14.63 -1.93 1.14
N GLU A 15 15.17 -0.94 1.84
CA GLU A 15 16.22 -1.13 2.83
C GLU A 15 15.60 -1.25 4.23
N GLY A 16 16.06 -2.23 4.99
CA GLY A 16 15.56 -2.49 6.33
C GLY A 16 14.23 -3.24 6.37
N PRO A 17 13.66 -3.43 7.58
CA PRO A 17 12.44 -4.20 7.75
C PRO A 17 11.22 -3.46 7.21
N LEU A 18 10.31 -4.23 6.62
CA LEU A 18 9.01 -3.72 6.20
C LEU A 18 8.09 -3.60 7.43
N PRO A 19 7.36 -2.50 7.57
CA PRO A 19 6.31 -2.40 8.59
C PRO A 19 5.18 -3.42 8.37
N ASN A 20 4.32 -3.59 9.35
CA ASN A 20 3.12 -4.40 9.20
C ASN A 20 2.17 -3.78 8.15
N LEU A 21 1.19 -4.56 7.74
CA LEU A 21 0.32 -4.24 6.60
C LEU A 21 -1.07 -3.86 7.08
N TYR A 22 -1.78 -3.11 6.23
CA TYR A 22 -3.20 -2.87 6.37
C TYR A 22 -3.94 -3.28 5.11
N GLN A 23 -5.23 -3.54 5.24
CA GLN A 23 -6.14 -3.75 4.10
C GLN A 23 -7.22 -2.68 4.13
N CYS A 24 -7.38 -1.98 3.00
CA CYS A 24 -8.43 -0.98 2.84
C CYS A 24 -9.58 -1.57 2.03
N HIS A 25 -10.78 -1.60 2.62
CA HIS A 25 -11.97 -2.19 2.04
C HIS A 25 -12.92 -1.15 1.43
N CYS A 26 -12.49 0.09 1.25
CA CYS A 26 -13.32 1.14 0.68
C CYS A 26 -13.67 0.85 -0.79
N SER A 27 -14.74 1.47 -1.27
CA SER A 27 -15.20 1.26 -2.64
C SER A 27 -14.15 1.61 -3.69
N LYS A 28 -13.33 2.61 -3.45
CA LYS A 28 -12.25 3.02 -4.36
C LYS A 28 -11.17 1.95 -4.44
N CYS A 29 -10.72 1.43 -3.30
CA CYS A 29 -9.71 0.38 -3.25
C CYS A 29 -10.22 -0.93 -3.88
N ARG A 30 -11.49 -1.27 -3.64
CA ARG A 30 -12.10 -2.44 -4.28
C ARG A 30 -12.14 -2.30 -5.81
N LYS A 31 -12.54 -1.13 -6.30
CA LYS A 31 -12.62 -0.89 -7.75
C LYS A 31 -11.25 -0.83 -8.39
N LEU A 32 -10.28 -0.22 -7.72
CA LEU A 32 -8.92 -0.12 -8.23
C LEU A 32 -8.26 -1.50 -8.35
N SER A 33 -8.37 -2.32 -7.32
CA SER A 33 -7.78 -3.66 -7.31
C SER A 33 -8.59 -4.71 -8.05
N GLY A 34 -9.88 -4.44 -8.29
CA GLY A 34 -10.80 -5.45 -8.82
C GLY A 34 -11.00 -6.62 -7.84
N SER A 35 -10.86 -6.36 -6.55
CA SER A 35 -10.91 -7.39 -5.50
C SER A 35 -11.61 -6.87 -4.24
N SER A 36 -11.44 -7.60 -3.15
CA SER A 36 -12.06 -7.26 -1.86
C SER A 36 -11.41 -6.07 -1.16
N SER A 37 -10.13 -5.84 -1.42
CA SER A 37 -9.34 -4.84 -0.69
C SER A 37 -8.05 -4.50 -1.43
N ASP A 38 -7.37 -3.50 -0.91
CA ASP A 38 -6.01 -3.14 -1.31
C ASP A 38 -5.12 -3.29 -0.09
N THR A 39 -4.09 -4.13 -0.19
CA THR A 39 -3.17 -4.43 0.91
C THR A 39 -1.89 -3.65 0.72
N ALA A 40 -1.52 -2.86 1.72
CA ALA A 40 -0.39 -1.95 1.60
C ALA A 40 0.24 -1.64 2.96
N THR A 41 1.31 -0.88 2.91
CA THR A 41 1.93 -0.26 4.08
C THR A 41 2.54 1.10 3.69
N PHE A 42 3.05 1.81 4.68
CA PHE A 42 3.82 3.04 4.48
C PHE A 42 5.27 2.79 4.87
N LEU A 43 6.18 3.35 4.10
CA LEU A 43 7.61 3.20 4.32
C LEU A 43 8.26 4.57 4.37
N ASN A 44 9.17 4.78 5.31
CA ASN A 44 9.93 6.02 5.34
C ASN A 44 10.72 6.20 4.04
N ARG A 45 10.73 7.42 3.53
CA ARG A 45 11.32 7.76 2.23
C ARG A 45 12.76 7.28 2.09
N GLU A 46 13.55 7.35 3.13
CA GLU A 46 14.97 6.98 3.13
C GLU A 46 15.20 5.49 2.92
N GLN A 47 14.19 4.66 3.19
CA GLN A 47 14.27 3.21 3.02
C GLN A 47 13.94 2.75 1.61
N PHE A 48 13.50 3.65 0.74
CA PHE A 48 12.98 3.32 -0.59
C PHE A 48 13.90 3.82 -1.69
N LYS A 49 14.15 2.96 -2.69
CA LYS A 49 14.87 3.33 -3.91
C LYS A 49 14.22 2.74 -5.14
N TRP A 50 13.95 3.59 -6.12
CA TRP A 50 13.59 3.12 -7.45
C TRP A 50 14.79 2.45 -8.12
N ARG A 51 14.54 1.34 -8.83
CA ARG A 51 15.55 0.64 -9.63
C ARG A 51 15.33 0.87 -11.12
N SER A 52 14.08 0.78 -11.57
CA SER A 52 13.76 0.93 -13.00
C SER A 52 12.31 1.32 -13.20
N GLY A 53 12.01 1.85 -14.38
CA GLY A 53 10.66 1.99 -14.87
C GLY A 53 9.94 3.28 -14.52
N LEU A 54 10.63 4.29 -14.00
CA LEU A 54 9.99 5.58 -13.69
C LEU A 54 9.28 6.19 -14.91
N ASP A 55 9.84 5.99 -16.10
CA ASP A 55 9.32 6.51 -17.37
C ASP A 55 8.01 5.84 -17.83
N VAL A 56 7.69 4.66 -17.29
CA VAL A 56 6.46 3.94 -17.62
C VAL A 56 5.41 3.98 -16.52
N ILE A 57 5.65 4.73 -15.46
CA ILE A 57 4.65 4.94 -14.42
C ILE A 57 3.70 6.04 -14.82
N HIS A 58 2.42 5.76 -14.72
CA HIS A 58 1.34 6.71 -14.95
C HIS A 58 0.57 6.94 -13.67
N SER A 59 0.07 8.16 -13.46
CA SER A 59 -0.69 8.51 -12.26
C SER A 59 -2.13 8.86 -12.61
N TYR A 60 -3.06 8.28 -11.87
CA TYR A 60 -4.46 8.69 -11.85
C TYR A 60 -4.75 9.36 -10.51
N ARG A 61 -5.33 10.56 -10.55
CA ARG A 61 -5.69 11.31 -9.35
C ARG A 61 -7.15 11.74 -9.40
N MET A 62 -7.83 11.59 -8.29
CA MET A 62 -9.20 12.12 -8.10
C MET A 62 -9.12 13.49 -7.40
N GLU A 63 -10.17 14.30 -7.55
CA GLU A 63 -10.28 15.57 -6.84
C GLU A 63 -10.20 15.43 -5.33
N SER A 64 -10.67 14.30 -4.81
CA SER A 64 -10.61 13.96 -3.37
C SER A 64 -9.20 13.79 -2.83
N GLY A 65 -8.18 13.70 -3.71
CA GLY A 65 -6.79 13.39 -3.35
C GLY A 65 -6.45 11.90 -3.43
N TYR A 66 -7.43 11.04 -3.68
CA TYR A 66 -7.16 9.62 -3.92
C TYR A 66 -6.29 9.46 -5.16
N ARG A 67 -5.25 8.65 -5.05
CA ARG A 67 -4.24 8.51 -6.10
C ARG A 67 -3.91 7.04 -6.35
N SER A 68 -3.67 6.73 -7.61
CA SER A 68 -3.16 5.44 -8.04
C SER A 68 -2.07 5.65 -9.08
N ASP A 69 -0.86 5.23 -8.78
CA ASP A 69 0.21 5.13 -9.75
C ASP A 69 0.29 3.69 -10.25
N PHE A 70 0.53 3.49 -11.52
CA PHE A 70 0.53 2.15 -12.11
C PHE A 70 1.50 2.05 -13.28
N CYS A 71 1.94 0.83 -13.56
CA CYS A 71 2.76 0.54 -14.72
C CYS A 71 1.90 0.58 -15.99
N GLN A 72 2.25 1.41 -16.96
CA GLN A 72 1.52 1.51 -18.24
C GLN A 72 1.55 0.21 -19.04
N LYS A 73 2.58 -0.63 -18.85
CA LYS A 73 2.75 -1.86 -19.61
C LYS A 73 1.91 -3.01 -19.12
N CYS A 74 1.76 -3.17 -17.80
CA CYS A 74 1.05 -4.31 -17.23
C CYS A 74 -0.14 -3.93 -16.33
N GLY A 75 -0.27 -2.65 -15.97
CA GLY A 75 -1.37 -2.18 -15.13
C GLY A 75 -1.20 -2.40 -13.63
N SER A 76 -0.10 -2.98 -13.17
CA SER A 76 0.13 -3.16 -11.74
C SER A 76 0.17 -1.83 -11.02
N SER A 77 -0.53 -1.73 -9.87
CA SER A 77 -0.31 -0.62 -8.94
C SER A 77 1.13 -0.62 -8.48
N VAL A 78 1.75 0.56 -8.41
CA VAL A 78 3.14 0.70 -8.01
C VAL A 78 3.25 1.70 -6.85
N PRO A 79 4.38 1.71 -6.12
CA PRO A 79 4.57 2.67 -5.04
C PRO A 79 4.47 4.12 -5.51
N HIS A 80 4.06 5.01 -4.60
CA HIS A 80 4.12 6.44 -4.84
C HIS A 80 4.50 7.19 -3.56
N LEU A 81 5.14 8.33 -3.75
CA LEU A 81 5.46 9.22 -2.64
C LEU A 81 4.17 9.90 -2.15
N MET A 82 3.94 9.85 -0.83
CA MET A 82 2.79 10.49 -0.22
C MET A 82 2.91 12.03 -0.28
N ASP A 83 1.78 12.73 -0.16
CA ASP A 83 1.75 14.20 -0.20
C ASP A 83 2.54 14.84 0.94
N ASN A 84 2.76 14.11 2.05
CA ASN A 84 3.62 14.56 3.15
C ASN A 84 5.11 14.62 2.79
N GLN A 85 5.52 14.07 1.63
CA GLN A 85 6.91 14.00 1.15
C GLN A 85 7.86 13.18 2.05
N LYS A 86 7.32 12.43 3.02
CA LYS A 86 8.10 11.69 4.02
C LYS A 86 7.98 10.18 3.89
N GLN A 87 6.91 9.70 3.29
CA GLN A 87 6.60 8.28 3.21
C GLN A 87 6.22 7.89 1.80
N TYR A 88 6.58 6.65 1.42
CA TYR A 88 6.04 5.97 0.25
C TYR A 88 4.89 5.06 0.66
N TRP A 89 3.83 5.05 -0.14
CA TRP A 89 2.80 4.03 -0.09
C TRP A 89 3.27 2.82 -0.88
N ILE A 90 3.23 1.63 -0.28
CA ILE A 90 3.78 0.41 -0.86
C ILE A 90 2.69 -0.64 -0.99
N PRO A 91 2.28 -1.01 -2.21
CA PRO A 91 1.39 -2.16 -2.42
C PRO A 91 2.14 -3.45 -2.11
N ALA A 92 1.65 -4.18 -1.10
CA ALA A 92 2.39 -5.30 -0.52
C ALA A 92 2.57 -6.49 -1.48
N GLY A 93 1.62 -6.68 -2.40
CA GLY A 93 1.67 -7.80 -3.34
C GLY A 93 2.81 -7.74 -4.35
N LEU A 94 3.49 -6.59 -4.48
CA LEU A 94 4.63 -6.44 -5.39
C LEU A 94 5.93 -6.99 -4.82
N LEU A 95 5.97 -7.29 -3.52
CA LEU A 95 7.19 -7.71 -2.85
C LEU A 95 7.45 -9.20 -3.11
N ASP A 96 8.67 -9.51 -3.56
CA ASP A 96 9.05 -10.87 -3.94
C ASP A 96 9.34 -11.76 -2.73
N GLU A 97 9.68 -11.17 -1.60
CA GLU A 97 9.99 -11.89 -0.38
C GLU A 97 9.01 -11.51 0.73
N ALA A 98 8.55 -12.51 1.46
CA ALA A 98 7.76 -12.29 2.66
C ALA A 98 8.67 -12.32 3.89
N GLY A 99 8.52 -11.33 4.75
CA GLY A 99 9.13 -11.33 6.08
C GLY A 99 8.13 -11.81 7.13
N ASN A 100 8.13 -11.15 8.28
CA ASN A 100 7.21 -11.43 9.37
C ASN A 100 6.03 -10.46 9.43
N GLU A 101 5.79 -9.74 8.34
CA GLU A 101 4.71 -8.75 8.26
C GLU A 101 3.35 -9.41 8.40
N LYS A 102 2.46 -8.73 9.11
CA LYS A 102 1.09 -9.19 9.34
C LYS A 102 0.12 -8.09 8.96
N VAL A 103 -1.06 -8.48 8.51
CA VAL A 103 -2.18 -7.55 8.38
C VAL A 103 -2.69 -7.26 9.79
N VAL A 104 -2.44 -6.04 10.28
CA VAL A 104 -2.78 -5.61 11.64
C VAL A 104 -3.96 -4.65 11.69
N ALA A 105 -4.42 -4.17 10.54
CA ALA A 105 -5.52 -3.22 10.47
C ALA A 105 -6.38 -3.46 9.23
N HIS A 106 -7.68 -3.31 9.38
CA HIS A 106 -8.65 -3.29 8.28
C HIS A 106 -9.36 -1.93 8.31
N LEU A 107 -9.28 -1.19 7.21
CA LEU A 107 -9.86 0.15 7.08
C LEU A 107 -11.14 0.10 6.29
N TYR A 108 -12.10 0.95 6.62
CA TYR A 108 -13.38 1.06 5.93
C TYR A 108 -14.15 -0.26 5.87
N VAL A 109 -14.19 -1.00 6.96
CA VAL A 109 -14.91 -2.28 7.00
C VAL A 109 -16.42 -2.09 6.81
N SER A 110 -16.96 -0.90 7.10
CA SER A 110 -18.36 -0.57 6.80
C SER A 110 -18.67 -0.52 5.31
N HIS A 111 -17.64 -0.42 4.46
CA HIS A 111 -17.75 -0.36 2.99
C HIS A 111 -17.32 -1.66 2.31
N LYS A 112 -16.98 -2.69 3.09
CA LYS A 112 -16.52 -3.96 2.51
C LYS A 112 -17.58 -4.59 1.62
N ALA A 113 -17.13 -5.39 0.65
CA ALA A 113 -18.05 -6.16 -0.18
C ALA A 113 -18.85 -7.15 0.67
N ILE A 114 -20.12 -7.35 0.32
CA ILE A 114 -21.01 -8.23 1.09
C ILE A 114 -20.53 -9.68 1.11
N TRP A 115 -19.84 -10.09 0.06
CA TRP A 115 -19.31 -11.46 -0.08
C TRP A 115 -17.95 -11.65 0.60
N ASP A 116 -17.35 -10.57 1.14
CA ASP A 116 -16.02 -10.63 1.74
C ASP A 116 -16.09 -11.04 3.21
N VAL A 117 -15.17 -11.91 3.61
CA VAL A 117 -15.01 -12.35 5.00
C VAL A 117 -13.63 -11.93 5.46
N LEU A 118 -13.58 -11.07 6.49
CA LEU A 118 -12.30 -10.60 7.04
C LEU A 118 -11.66 -11.72 7.85
N GLY A 119 -10.41 -12.04 7.51
CA GLY A 119 -9.62 -13.01 8.23
C GLY A 119 -8.64 -12.38 9.22
N GLY A 120 -8.06 -13.22 10.09
CA GLY A 120 -7.01 -12.82 11.01
C GLY A 120 -7.51 -12.02 12.21
N GLN A 121 -6.56 -11.39 12.91
CA GLN A 121 -6.80 -10.69 14.17
C GLN A 121 -6.52 -9.18 14.08
N GLY A 122 -6.46 -8.63 12.89
CA GLY A 122 -6.24 -7.20 12.70
C GLY A 122 -7.37 -6.35 13.26
N THR A 123 -7.02 -5.18 13.78
CA THR A 123 -8.00 -4.21 14.26
C THR A 123 -8.89 -3.75 13.12
N GLN A 124 -10.19 -3.79 13.32
CA GLN A 124 -11.18 -3.40 12.31
C GLN A 124 -11.67 -1.99 12.58
N PHE A 125 -11.53 -1.12 11.60
CA PHE A 125 -12.03 0.26 11.66
C PHE A 125 -13.20 0.40 10.69
N ALA A 126 -14.32 0.93 11.17
CA ALA A 126 -15.50 1.19 10.32
C ALA A 126 -15.16 2.11 9.15
N GLU A 127 -14.34 3.13 9.42
CA GLU A 127 -13.85 4.09 8.43
C GLU A 127 -12.34 4.28 8.60
N MET A 128 -11.80 5.45 8.24
CA MET A 128 -10.38 5.74 8.37
C MET A 128 -10.03 6.13 9.80
N PRO A 129 -9.07 5.45 10.47
CA PRO A 129 -8.55 5.92 11.75
C PRO A 129 -7.63 7.13 11.57
N PRO A 130 -7.32 7.86 12.65
CA PRO A 130 -6.26 8.86 12.61
C PRO A 130 -4.94 8.25 12.13
N MET A 131 -4.17 8.97 11.32
CA MET A 131 -2.92 8.45 10.75
C MET A 131 -1.91 8.04 11.83
N ASP A 132 -1.84 8.76 12.95
CA ASP A 132 -0.95 8.40 14.07
C ASP A 132 -1.28 7.02 14.64
N GLU A 133 -2.55 6.71 14.80
CA GLU A 133 -3.00 5.41 15.29
C GLU A 133 -2.65 4.30 14.31
N LEU A 134 -2.89 4.52 13.02
CA LEU A 134 -2.54 3.55 11.99
C LEU A 134 -1.02 3.33 11.94
N ASN A 135 -0.23 4.39 11.96
CA ASN A 135 1.23 4.29 11.96
C ASN A 135 1.75 3.50 13.17
N GLN A 136 1.12 3.64 14.34
CA GLN A 136 1.48 2.86 15.53
C GLN A 136 1.18 1.38 15.35
N LEU A 137 0.01 1.03 14.81
CA LEU A 137 -0.35 -0.36 14.52
C LEU A 137 0.60 -0.99 13.52
N LEU A 138 0.98 -0.26 12.49
CA LEU A 138 1.92 -0.72 11.46
C LEU A 138 3.36 -0.83 12.01
N GLN A 139 3.64 -0.25 13.16
CA GLN A 139 4.98 -0.18 13.76
C GLN A 139 5.98 0.57 12.87
N ILE A 140 5.53 1.63 12.23
CA ILE A 140 6.41 2.50 11.46
C ILE A 140 7.29 3.27 12.42
N LYS A 141 8.62 3.14 12.26
CA LYS A 141 9.56 3.89 13.08
C LYS A 141 9.46 5.38 12.77
N ARG A 142 9.31 6.18 13.82
CA ARG A 142 9.38 7.63 13.66
C ARG A 142 10.82 8.02 13.36
N ASN A 143 11.02 8.85 12.33
CA ASN A 143 12.30 9.52 12.15
C ASN A 143 12.44 10.55 13.27
N SER A 144 13.46 10.38 14.06
CA SER A 144 13.83 11.36 15.09
C SER A 144 14.40 12.62 14.45
#